data_766fa214c2c5a75f7be939af00a5849f
#
_entry.id   766fa214c2c5a75f7be939af00a5849f
#
_cell.length_a   1.000
_cell.length_b   1.000
_cell.length_c   1.000
_cell.angle_alpha   90.00
_cell.angle_beta   90.00
_cell.angle_gamma   90.00
#
_symmetry.space_group_name_H-M   'P 1'
#
loop_
_entity.id
_entity.type
_entity.pdbx_description
1 polymer ?
#
loop_
_entity_poly.entity_id
_entity_poly.type
_entity_poly.pdbx_seq_one_letter_code
_entity_poly.pdbx_strand_id
1 'polypeptide(L)' 'MINAYILINMEPGNSNRALNEIKKIKNISKISIVAGDYDIIVRVQVKTLEDLLKVTNKIHMIKGVAKTTTQVIEKEIGL' A
#
# COMPACT_ATOMS: atom_id res chain seq x y z
N MET A 1 -3.95 3.19 -17.22
CA MET A 1 -3.91 2.66 -15.84
C MET A 1 -3.09 3.55 -14.95
N ILE A 2 -3.47 3.63 -13.70
CA ILE A 2 -2.74 4.40 -12.70
C ILE A 2 -1.98 3.42 -11.81
N ASN A 3 -0.68 3.63 -11.68
CA ASN A 3 0.17 2.84 -10.82
C ASN A 3 0.65 3.73 -9.68
N ALA A 4 0.72 3.16 -8.49
CA ALA A 4 1.12 3.91 -7.31
C ALA A 4 1.82 3.01 -6.30
N TYR A 5 2.65 3.62 -5.47
CA TYR A 5 3.16 3.00 -4.26
C TYR A 5 2.42 3.58 -3.06
N ILE A 6 2.02 2.71 -2.15
CA ILE A 6 1.50 3.13 -0.86
C ILE A 6 2.50 2.68 0.20
N LEU A 7 3.06 3.64 0.90
CA LEU A 7 4.07 3.42 1.92
C LEU A 7 3.36 3.44 3.27
N ILE A 8 3.55 2.40 4.05
CA ILE A 8 2.77 2.15 5.25
C ILE A 8 3.67 2.09 6.47
N ASN A 9 3.32 2.87 7.49
CA ASN A 9 3.92 2.75 8.82
C ASN A 9 2.95 1.99 9.72
N MET A 10 3.50 1.02 10.46
CA MET A 10 2.73 0.17 11.35
C MET A 10 2.99 0.50 12.80
N GLU A 11 1.98 0.33 13.62
CA GLU A 11 2.18 0.31 15.07
C GLU A 11 2.89 -1.01 15.43
N PRO A 12 3.78 -1.00 16.43
CA PRO A 12 4.53 -2.21 16.81
C PRO A 12 3.61 -3.40 17.11
N GLY A 13 4.01 -4.58 16.63
CA GLY A 13 3.32 -5.82 16.93
C GLY A 13 2.13 -6.15 16.03
N ASN A 14 1.82 -5.31 15.05
CA ASN A 14 0.63 -5.51 14.21
C ASN A 14 0.93 -5.88 12.75
N SER A 15 2.21 -5.99 12.38
CA SER A 15 2.59 -6.16 10.96
C SER A 15 2.03 -7.43 10.32
N ASN A 16 2.09 -8.57 11.02
CA ASN A 16 1.60 -9.82 10.44
C ASN A 16 0.10 -9.81 10.20
N ARG A 17 -0.66 -9.27 11.13
CA ARG A 17 -2.11 -9.13 10.99
C ARG A 17 -2.43 -8.23 9.81
N ALA A 18 -1.76 -7.10 9.73
CA ALA A 18 -1.98 -6.14 8.66
C ALA A 18 -1.66 -6.76 7.29
N LEU A 19 -0.56 -7.50 7.18
CA LEU A 19 -0.22 -8.19 5.94
C LEU A 19 -1.32 -9.12 5.47
N ASN A 20 -1.91 -9.89 6.38
CA ASN A 20 -3.00 -10.80 6.03
C ASN A 20 -4.21 -10.05 5.48
N GLU A 21 -4.50 -8.89 6.00
CA GLU A 21 -5.60 -8.06 5.52
C GLU A 21 -5.27 -7.38 4.19
N ILE A 22 -4.05 -6.88 4.04
CA ILE A 22 -3.60 -6.23 2.80
C ILE A 22 -3.66 -7.22 1.63
N LYS A 23 -3.26 -8.47 1.84
CA LYS A 23 -3.30 -9.51 0.80
C LYS A 23 -4.68 -9.74 0.20
N LYS A 24 -5.73 -9.39 0.92
CA LYS A 24 -7.11 -9.57 0.46
C LYS A 24 -7.62 -8.41 -0.39
N ILE A 25 -6.88 -7.33 -0.47
CA ILE A 25 -7.32 -6.13 -1.20
C ILE A 25 -7.04 -6.30 -2.68
N LYS A 26 -8.05 -6.01 -3.51
CA LYS A 26 -7.91 -6.02 -4.97
C LYS A 26 -6.95 -4.93 -5.42
N ASN A 27 -6.37 -5.15 -6.59
CA ASN A 27 -5.52 -4.18 -7.29
C ASN A 27 -4.13 -3.99 -6.70
N ILE A 28 -3.77 -4.74 -5.68
CA ILE A 28 -2.40 -4.76 -5.17
C ILE A 28 -1.61 -5.78 -5.97
N SER A 29 -0.54 -5.33 -6.61
CA SER A 29 0.29 -6.17 -7.46
C SER A 29 1.53 -6.71 -6.74
N LYS A 30 2.03 -5.97 -5.75
CA LYS A 30 3.21 -6.39 -4.96
C LYS A 30 3.11 -5.86 -3.54
N ILE A 31 3.66 -6.63 -2.62
CA ILE A 31 3.81 -6.22 -1.22
C ILE A 31 5.26 -6.46 -0.85
N SER A 32 5.92 -5.43 -0.33
CA SER A 32 7.29 -5.52 0.17
C SER A 32 7.33 -5.16 1.63
N ILE A 33 7.99 -5.99 2.42
CA ILE A 33 8.28 -5.68 3.82
C ILE A 33 9.68 -5.07 3.81
N VAL A 34 9.81 -3.87 4.34
CA VAL A 34 11.05 -3.12 4.25
C VAL A 34 11.54 -2.71 5.64
N ALA A 35 12.82 -2.41 5.72
CA ALA A 35 13.44 -1.85 6.91
C ALA A 35 13.88 -0.42 6.57
N GLY A 36 13.46 0.54 7.39
CA GLY A 36 13.77 1.95 7.16
C GLY A 36 12.65 2.82 7.68
N ASP A 37 12.36 3.89 6.96
CA ASP A 37 11.35 4.87 7.38
C ASP A 37 9.92 4.32 7.31
N TYR A 38 9.71 3.27 6.53
CA TYR A 38 8.42 2.61 6.37
C TYR A 38 8.55 1.13 6.69
N ASP A 39 7.44 0.50 6.99
CA ASP A 39 7.40 -0.93 7.33
C ASP A 39 6.96 -1.78 6.16
N ILE A 40 5.99 -1.31 5.41
CA ILE A 40 5.42 -2.05 4.29
C ILE A 40 5.25 -1.08 3.12
N ILE A 41 5.61 -1.56 1.92
CA ILE A 41 5.35 -0.81 0.69
C ILE A 41 4.53 -1.71 -0.22
N VAL A 42 3.39 -1.20 -0.69
CA VAL A 42 2.57 -1.93 -1.65
C VAL A 42 2.57 -1.21 -2.99
N ARG A 43 2.53 -1.98 -4.07
CA ARG A 43 2.36 -1.44 -5.41
C ARG A 43 0.93 -1.72 -5.86
N VAL A 44 0.27 -0.69 -6.33
CA VAL A 44 -1.15 -0.74 -6.69
C VAL A 44 -1.30 -0.38 -8.17
N GLN A 45 -2.19 -1.07 -8.85
CA GLN A 45 -2.55 -0.76 -10.23
C GLN A 45 -4.05 -0.66 -10.32
N VAL A 46 -4.55 0.51 -10.68
CA VAL A 46 -5.99 0.81 -10.76
C VAL A 46 -6.32 1.54 -12.04
N LYS A 47 -7.60 1.58 -12.39
CA LYS A 47 -8.07 2.26 -13.60
C LYS A 47 -8.28 3.75 -13.38
N THR A 48 -8.70 4.16 -12.18
CA THR A 48 -9.07 5.53 -11.88
C THR A 48 -8.49 5.98 -10.54
N LEU A 49 -8.41 7.29 -10.33
CA LEU A 49 -8.02 7.85 -9.04
C LEU A 49 -9.01 7.50 -7.94
N GLU A 50 -10.29 7.39 -8.28
CA GLU A 50 -11.30 6.97 -7.33
C GLU A 50 -11.03 5.57 -6.80
N ASP A 51 -10.63 4.67 -7.69
CA ASP A 51 -10.25 3.31 -7.28
C ASP A 51 -9.01 3.31 -6.39
N LEU A 52 -8.06 4.21 -6.66
CA LEU A 52 -6.89 4.36 -5.82
C LEU A 52 -7.27 4.80 -4.41
N LEU A 53 -8.19 5.77 -4.30
CA LEU A 53 -8.70 6.21 -3.01
C LEU A 53 -9.35 5.07 -2.24
N LYS A 54 -10.10 4.21 -2.92
CA LYS A 54 -10.73 3.05 -2.29
C LYS A 54 -9.68 2.12 -1.68
N VAL A 55 -8.60 1.86 -2.41
CA VAL A 55 -7.51 1.01 -1.91
C VAL A 55 -6.84 1.68 -0.70
N THR A 56 -6.52 2.96 -0.82
CA THR A 56 -5.89 3.71 0.27
C THR A 56 -6.74 3.69 1.53
N ASN A 57 -8.05 3.92 1.38
CA ASN A 57 -8.97 3.92 2.51
C ASN A 57 -9.06 2.55 3.18
N LYS A 58 -9.09 1.48 2.39
CA LYS A 58 -9.11 0.12 2.94
C LYS A 58 -7.86 -0.17 3.76
N ILE A 59 -6.69 0.23 3.26
CA ILE A 59 -5.44 0.06 3.99
C ILE A 59 -5.47 0.88 5.28
N HIS A 60 -5.91 2.13 5.18
CA HIS A 60 -5.93 3.03 6.34
C HIS A 60 -6.83 2.54 7.46
N MET A 61 -7.86 1.78 7.15
CA MET A 61 -8.78 1.22 8.14
C MET A 61 -8.30 -0.07 8.79
N ILE A 62 -7.20 -0.64 8.33
CA ILE A 62 -6.64 -1.85 8.92
C ILE A 62 -6.07 -1.52 10.30
N LYS A 63 -6.45 -2.33 11.29
CA LYS A 63 -5.94 -2.15 12.65
C LYS A 63 -4.42 -2.26 12.69
N GLY A 64 -3.79 -1.29 13.32
CA GLY A 64 -2.33 -1.24 13.45
C GLY A 64 -1.64 -0.41 12.40
N VAL A 65 -2.34 0.05 11.37
CA VAL A 65 -1.79 1.01 10.42
C VAL A 65 -1.75 2.38 11.07
N ALA A 66 -0.54 2.93 11.22
CA ALA A 66 -0.35 4.24 11.84
C ALA A 66 -0.45 5.38 10.84
N LYS A 67 0.15 5.19 9.67
CA LYS A 67 0.22 6.24 8.65
C LYS A 67 0.39 5.62 7.28
N THR A 68 -0.22 6.24 6.27
CA THR A 68 0.00 5.87 4.87
C THR A 68 0.42 7.09 4.07
N THR A 69 1.29 6.86 3.09
CA THR A 69 1.71 7.89 2.14
C THR A 69 1.57 7.30 0.75
N THR A 70 0.82 7.95 -0.12
CA THR A 70 0.60 7.46 -1.48
C THR A 70 1.44 8.26 -2.47
N GLN A 71 2.18 7.54 -3.31
CA GLN A 71 2.99 8.13 -4.37
C GLN A 71 2.48 7.61 -5.71
N VAL A 72 1.86 8.48 -6.49
CA VAL A 72 1.42 8.10 -7.85
C VAL A 72 2.64 8.07 -8.75
N ILE A 73 2.81 6.97 -9.47
CA ILE A 73 3.94 6.81 -10.38
C ILE A 73 3.64 7.60 -11.66
N GLU A 74 4.46 8.61 -11.95
CA GLU A 74 4.33 9.37 -13.18
C GLU A 74 4.94 8.62 -14.35
N LYS A 75 6.08 7.99 -14.13
CA LYS A 75 6.81 7.25 -15.16
C LYS A 75 7.63 6.15 -14.51
N GLU A 76 7.60 4.98 -15.10
CA GLU A 76 8.35 3.83 -14.61
C GLU A 76 9.17 3.25 -15.76
N ILE A 77 10.45 3.03 -15.55
CA ILE A 77 11.37 2.54 -16.56
C ILE A 77 11.87 1.18 -16.13
N GLY A 78 11.63 0.17 -16.96
CA GLY A 78 12.20 -1.15 -16.77
C GLY A 78 13.61 -1.20 -17.36
N LEU A 79 14.50 -1.90 -16.68
CA LEU A 79 15.88 -2.06 -17.13
C LEU A 79 16.18 -3.53 -17.40
#